data_a813a33ea023e8d8d62fc1fef0cfea14
#
_entry.id   a813a33ea023e8d8d62fc1fef0cfea14
#
_cell.length_a   1.000
_cell.length_b   1.000
_cell.length_c   1.000
_cell.angle_alpha   90.00
_cell.angle_beta   90.00
_cell.angle_gamma   90.00
#
_symmetry.space_group_name_H-M   'P 1'
#
loop_
_entity.id
_entity.type
_entity.pdbx_description
1 polymer ?
#
loop_
_entity_poly.entity_id
_entity_poly.type
_entity_poly.pdbx_seq_one_letter_code
_entity_poly.pdbx_strand_id
1 'polypeptide(L)'
;MGLFNGRVNLIGNYYNSLSYDLLYDQPISSISGSSSVKTNLKNAKVRNSGVDFQIDGRILTGDFKWNVSANISVNRNKVVDLGGINDLYLVSERNVVSHVTRSGLPIGSFYGYIADGIISEKDYTNIMIDKSN
;
A
#
# COMPACT_ATOMS: atom_id res chain seq x y z
N MET A 1 -7.03 0.99 -30.19
CA MET A 1 -7.03 0.23 -31.45
C MET A 1 -8.46 -0.15 -31.79
N GLY A 2 -8.94 0.17 -32.97
CA GLY A 2 -10.30 -0.16 -33.39
C GLY A 2 -10.31 -1.43 -34.25
N LEU A 3 -11.18 -2.37 -33.91
CA LEU A 3 -11.39 -3.64 -34.64
C LEU A 3 -12.82 -3.70 -35.21
N PHE A 4 -13.03 -4.56 -36.17
CA PHE A 4 -14.34 -4.81 -36.79
C PHE A 4 -15.04 -3.53 -37.29
N ASN A 5 -14.37 -2.73 -38.14
CA ASN A 5 -14.87 -1.45 -38.66
C ASN A 5 -15.26 -0.46 -37.53
N GLY A 6 -14.47 -0.43 -36.45
CA GLY A 6 -14.70 0.46 -35.31
C GLY A 6 -15.82 0.02 -34.35
N ARG A 7 -16.31 -1.24 -34.48
CA ARG A 7 -17.30 -1.78 -33.53
C ARG A 7 -16.69 -2.14 -32.19
N VAL A 8 -15.41 -2.51 -32.16
CA VAL A 8 -14.69 -2.82 -30.92
C VAL A 8 -13.49 -1.88 -30.81
N ASN A 9 -13.40 -1.17 -29.69
CA ASN A 9 -12.26 -0.33 -29.35
C ASN A 9 -11.54 -0.90 -28.13
N LEU A 10 -10.22 -1.05 -28.25
CA LEU A 10 -9.35 -1.56 -27.20
C LEU A 10 -8.35 -0.46 -26.81
N ILE A 11 -8.24 -0.20 -25.53
CA ILE A 11 -7.28 0.71 -24.94
C ILE A 11 -6.49 -0.06 -23.87
N GLY A 12 -5.19 -0.04 -23.97
CA GLY A 12 -4.29 -0.61 -22.97
C GLY A 12 -3.21 0.39 -22.61
N ASN A 13 -3.02 0.60 -21.32
CA ASN A 13 -1.97 1.47 -20.78
C ASN A 13 -1.12 0.67 -19.80
N TYR A 14 0.18 0.85 -19.88
CA TYR A 14 1.13 0.38 -18.89
C TYR A 14 1.89 1.59 -18.34
N TYR A 15 2.05 1.63 -17.03
CA TYR A 15 2.85 2.65 -16.39
C TYR A 15 3.80 2.05 -15.35
N ASN A 16 4.95 2.69 -15.20
CA ASN A 16 5.94 2.38 -14.17
C ASN A 16 6.60 3.69 -13.75
N SER A 17 6.24 4.18 -12.59
CA SER A 17 6.75 5.43 -12.05
C SER A 17 7.57 5.19 -10.79
N LEU A 18 8.57 6.01 -10.57
CA LEU A 18 9.41 6.01 -9.39
C LEU A 18 9.36 7.41 -8.77
N SER A 19 8.81 7.52 -7.57
CA SER A 19 8.78 8.74 -6.78
C SER A 19 9.96 8.79 -5.85
N TYR A 20 10.57 9.97 -5.71
CA TYR A 20 11.74 10.23 -4.88
C TYR A 20 11.43 11.27 -3.81
N ASP A 21 12.23 11.31 -2.75
CA ASP A 21 12.23 12.37 -1.73
C ASP A 21 10.84 12.61 -1.14
N LEU A 22 10.27 11.56 -0.58
CA LEU A 22 8.92 11.58 -0.03
C LEU A 22 8.80 12.51 1.17
N LEU A 23 7.73 13.30 1.21
CA LEU A 23 7.36 14.08 2.38
C LEU A 23 6.86 13.14 3.49
N TYR A 24 7.39 13.32 4.70
CA TYR A 24 7.04 12.54 5.87
C TYR A 24 6.90 13.43 7.10
N ASP A 25 5.88 13.14 7.91
CA ASP A 25 5.70 13.77 9.21
C ASP A 25 6.53 13.00 10.26
N GLN A 26 7.75 13.49 10.50
CA GLN A 26 8.64 12.88 11.48
C GLN A 26 8.19 13.25 12.90
N PRO A 27 7.88 12.27 13.76
CA PRO A 27 7.59 12.55 15.16
C PRO A 27 8.82 13.12 15.84
N ILE A 28 8.61 14.20 16.58
CA ILE A 28 9.64 14.87 17.38
C ILE A 28 9.21 14.95 18.85
N SER A 29 10.17 15.20 19.73
CA SER A 29 9.86 15.36 21.16
C SER A 29 8.92 16.54 21.38
N SER A 30 7.87 16.34 22.17
CA SER A 30 6.89 17.37 22.53
C SER A 30 7.49 18.57 23.25
N ILE A 31 8.73 18.46 23.76
CA ILE A 31 9.49 19.55 24.36
C ILE A 31 9.73 20.70 23.37
N SER A 32 9.77 20.39 22.07
CA SER A 32 9.96 21.39 21.00
C SER A 32 8.69 22.20 20.66
N GLY A 33 7.57 21.96 21.34
CA GLY A 33 6.31 22.65 21.10
C GLY A 33 5.48 22.09 19.93
N SER A 34 5.97 21.04 19.28
CA SER A 34 5.25 20.33 18.20
C SER A 34 5.41 18.84 18.38
N SER A 35 4.42 18.06 17.93
CA SER A 35 4.48 16.59 17.95
C SER A 35 5.17 15.99 16.72
N SER A 36 5.24 16.75 15.64
CA SER A 36 5.85 16.30 14.38
C SER A 36 6.39 17.47 13.57
N VAL A 37 7.31 17.18 12.67
CA VAL A 37 7.84 18.11 11.66
C VAL A 37 7.79 17.47 10.28
N LYS A 38 7.33 18.23 9.29
CA LYS A 38 7.37 17.78 7.90
C LYS A 38 8.80 17.85 7.38
N THR A 39 9.31 16.73 6.95
CA THR A 39 10.66 16.62 6.39
C THR A 39 10.63 15.77 5.12
N ASN A 40 11.62 15.97 4.27
CA ASN A 40 11.83 15.10 3.11
C ASN A 40 12.68 13.90 3.55
N LEU A 41 12.16 12.71 3.33
CA LEU A 41 12.96 11.49 3.38
C LEU A 41 13.88 11.46 2.15
N LYS A 42 15.08 12.01 2.32
CA LYS A 42 16.10 12.01 1.26
C LYS A 42 16.41 10.57 0.86
N ASN A 43 16.47 10.34 -0.45
CA ASN A 43 16.70 9.02 -1.06
C ASN A 43 15.56 8.00 -0.88
N ALA A 44 14.47 8.35 -0.19
CA ALA A 44 13.30 7.48 -0.15
C ALA A 44 12.71 7.33 -1.56
N LYS A 45 12.38 6.10 -1.93
CA LYS A 45 11.93 5.72 -3.27
C LYS A 45 10.72 4.82 -3.19
N VAL A 46 9.66 5.18 -3.90
CA VAL A 46 8.47 4.35 -4.04
C VAL A 46 8.19 4.12 -5.52
N ARG A 47 8.03 2.87 -5.89
CA ARG A 47 7.66 2.46 -7.24
C ARG A 47 6.18 2.18 -7.31
N ASN A 48 5.52 2.79 -8.29
CA ASN A 48 4.15 2.47 -8.67
C ASN A 48 4.16 1.94 -10.10
N SER A 49 3.58 0.77 -10.30
CA SER A 49 3.45 0.17 -11.62
C SER A 49 2.06 -0.42 -11.79
N GLY A 50 1.54 -0.34 -12.99
CA GLY A 50 0.20 -0.85 -13.24
C GLY A 50 -0.10 -1.03 -14.72
N VAL A 51 -1.22 -1.68 -14.94
CA VAL A 51 -1.80 -1.93 -16.26
C VAL A 51 -3.27 -1.57 -16.19
N ASP A 52 -3.71 -0.77 -17.15
CA ASP A 52 -5.12 -0.45 -17.36
C ASP A 52 -5.54 -1.00 -18.73
N PHE A 53 -6.64 -1.70 -18.76
CA PHE A 53 -7.21 -2.23 -19.99
C PHE A 53 -8.68 -1.86 -20.06
N GLN A 54 -9.10 -1.31 -21.20
CA GLN A 54 -10.49 -0.98 -21.50
C GLN A 54 -10.91 -1.59 -22.84
N ILE A 55 -12.10 -2.12 -22.85
CA ILE A 55 -12.77 -2.60 -24.06
C ILE A 55 -14.13 -1.93 -24.19
N ASP A 56 -14.41 -1.34 -25.32
CA ASP A 56 -15.71 -0.78 -25.69
C ASP A 56 -16.22 -1.51 -26.93
N GLY A 57 -17.42 -2.03 -26.86
CA GLY A 57 -18.04 -2.80 -27.94
C GLY A 57 -19.43 -2.30 -28.32
N ARG A 58 -19.69 -2.08 -29.61
CA ARG A 58 -21.01 -1.89 -30.18
C ARG A 58 -21.53 -3.24 -30.67
N ILE A 59 -22.28 -3.93 -29.80
CA ILE A 59 -22.71 -5.30 -30.04
C ILE A 59 -23.81 -5.33 -31.11
N LEU A 60 -24.83 -4.49 -30.94
CA LEU A 60 -25.96 -4.39 -31.84
C LEU A 60 -26.06 -2.96 -32.37
N THR A 61 -26.26 -2.84 -33.69
CA THR A 61 -26.29 -1.57 -34.43
C THR A 61 -27.55 -1.41 -35.32
N GLY A 62 -28.54 -2.32 -35.20
CA GLY A 62 -29.82 -2.26 -35.91
C GLY A 62 -30.82 -1.34 -35.22
N ASP A 63 -32.10 -1.69 -35.29
CA ASP A 63 -33.20 -0.97 -34.61
C ASP A 63 -32.98 -0.97 -33.11
N PHE A 64 -32.46 -2.05 -32.54
CA PHE A 64 -31.99 -2.13 -31.16
C PHE A 64 -30.48 -1.92 -31.15
N LYS A 65 -30.04 -0.90 -30.39
CA LYS A 65 -28.63 -0.55 -30.24
C LYS A 65 -28.17 -0.97 -28.87
N TRP A 66 -27.09 -1.77 -28.80
CA TRP A 66 -26.50 -2.21 -27.54
C TRP A 66 -24.98 -1.98 -27.53
N ASN A 67 -24.54 -1.18 -26.59
CA ASN A 67 -23.12 -0.88 -26.34
C ASN A 67 -22.72 -1.48 -25.01
N VAL A 68 -21.53 -2.06 -24.95
CA VAL A 68 -20.93 -2.63 -23.72
C VAL A 68 -19.55 -2.04 -23.56
N SER A 69 -19.24 -1.58 -22.34
CA SER A 69 -17.90 -1.15 -21.96
C SER A 69 -17.47 -1.91 -20.72
N ALA A 70 -16.22 -2.38 -20.71
CA ALA A 70 -15.60 -2.98 -19.56
C ALA A 70 -14.18 -2.42 -19.38
N ASN A 71 -13.77 -2.21 -18.13
CA ASN A 71 -12.41 -1.83 -17.80
C ASN A 71 -11.87 -2.67 -16.64
N ILE A 72 -10.57 -2.90 -16.66
CA ILE A 72 -9.83 -3.53 -15.57
C ILE A 72 -8.54 -2.74 -15.35
N SER A 73 -8.25 -2.46 -14.08
CA SER A 73 -7.03 -1.77 -13.68
C SER A 73 -6.36 -2.57 -12.56
N VAL A 74 -5.07 -2.78 -12.71
CA VAL A 74 -4.23 -3.43 -11.69
C VAL A 74 -3.07 -2.49 -11.37
N ASN A 75 -3.02 -2.05 -10.12
CA ASN A 75 -1.94 -1.20 -9.61
C ASN A 75 -1.17 -1.93 -8.51
N ARG A 76 0.15 -1.80 -8.54
CA ARG A 76 1.05 -2.28 -7.49
C ARG A 76 1.99 -1.16 -7.06
N ASN A 77 2.04 -0.88 -5.78
CA ASN A 77 3.07 -0.04 -5.23
C ASN A 77 4.08 -0.88 -4.43
N LYS A 78 5.31 -0.41 -4.39
CA LYS A 78 6.39 -1.02 -3.63
C LYS A 78 7.35 0.04 -3.13
N VAL A 79 7.61 0.03 -1.85
CA VAL A 79 8.68 0.82 -1.26
C VAL A 79 10.01 0.19 -1.66
N VAL A 80 10.82 0.95 -2.39
CA VAL A 80 12.16 0.50 -2.85
C VAL A 80 13.18 0.80 -1.77
N ASP A 81 13.12 2.00 -1.18
CA ASP A 81 14.04 2.48 -0.16
C ASP A 81 13.32 3.53 0.71
N LEU A 82 13.66 3.59 1.96
CA LEU A 82 13.15 4.59 2.92
C LEU A 82 14.22 5.61 3.36
N GLY A 83 15.30 5.74 2.58
CA GLY A 83 16.35 6.73 2.85
C GLY A 83 17.14 6.46 4.14
N GLY A 84 17.34 5.18 4.47
CA GLY A 84 18.08 4.77 5.67
C GLY A 84 17.20 4.53 6.91
N ILE A 85 15.89 4.70 6.80
CA ILE A 85 14.93 4.31 7.83
C ILE A 85 14.48 2.87 7.57
N ASN A 86 14.51 2.01 8.60
CA ASN A 86 14.12 0.62 8.44
C ASN A 86 12.60 0.48 8.28
N ASP A 87 11.84 1.06 9.20
CA ASP A 87 10.39 0.93 9.27
C ASP A 87 9.73 2.26 9.68
N LEU A 88 8.62 2.58 9.03
CA LEU A 88 7.73 3.66 9.41
C LEU A 88 6.42 3.05 9.93
N TYR A 89 6.16 3.22 11.21
CA TYR A 89 4.94 2.73 11.84
C TYR A 89 3.87 3.81 11.89
N LEU A 90 2.67 3.48 11.47
CA LEU A 90 1.49 4.32 11.65
C LEU A 90 0.75 3.84 12.90
N VAL A 91 0.62 4.76 13.86
CA VAL A 91 -0.09 4.52 15.10
C VAL A 91 -1.52 5.00 14.93
N SER A 92 -2.49 4.16 15.27
CA SER A 92 -3.91 4.52 15.27
C SER A 92 -4.24 5.44 16.47
N GLU A 93 -5.42 6.04 16.45
CA GLU A 93 -5.93 6.89 17.55
C GLU A 93 -5.93 6.19 18.92
N ARG A 94 -5.91 4.86 18.96
CA ARG A 94 -5.84 4.06 20.19
C ARG A 94 -4.41 3.69 20.60
N ASN A 95 -3.40 4.37 20.09
CA ASN A 95 -1.97 4.06 20.30
C ASN A 95 -1.56 2.62 19.91
N VAL A 96 -2.28 2.01 19.00
CA VAL A 96 -1.94 0.68 18.47
C VAL A 96 -1.29 0.86 17.10
N VAL A 97 -0.14 0.22 16.89
CA VAL A 97 0.48 0.16 15.56
C VAL A 97 -0.40 -0.71 14.67
N SER A 98 -0.97 -0.13 13.63
CA SER A 98 -1.90 -0.81 12.71
C SER A 98 -1.31 -1.04 11.33
N HIS A 99 -0.35 -0.24 10.93
CA HIS A 99 0.27 -0.32 9.61
C HIS A 99 1.77 -0.08 9.70
N VAL A 100 2.49 -0.68 8.79
CA VAL A 100 3.93 -0.49 8.62
C VAL A 100 4.25 -0.18 7.16
N THR A 101 5.16 0.74 6.95
CA THR A 101 5.79 0.99 5.66
C THR A 101 7.24 0.58 5.76
N ARG A 102 7.62 -0.45 5.01
CA ARG A 102 8.95 -1.07 5.03
C ARG A 102 9.44 -1.28 3.61
N SER A 103 10.75 -1.20 3.41
CA SER A 103 11.36 -1.52 2.12
C SER A 103 11.01 -2.95 1.67
N GLY A 104 10.60 -3.08 0.42
CA GLY A 104 10.15 -4.34 -0.17
C GLY A 104 8.64 -4.60 -0.08
N LEU A 105 7.90 -3.92 0.78
CA LEU A 105 6.44 -4.05 0.94
C LEU A 105 5.69 -2.87 0.30
N PRO A 106 4.37 -3.01 0.09
CA PRO A 106 3.51 -1.87 -0.22
C PRO A 106 3.48 -0.85 0.92
N ILE A 107 3.24 0.43 0.56
CA ILE A 107 3.02 1.47 1.56
C ILE A 107 1.79 1.12 2.42
N GLY A 108 1.92 1.29 3.74
CA GLY A 108 0.81 1.09 4.65
C GLY A 108 0.34 -0.36 4.74
N SER A 109 1.25 -1.32 4.63
CA SER A 109 0.94 -2.73 4.85
C SER A 109 0.41 -2.95 6.26
N PHE A 110 -0.58 -3.82 6.42
CA PHE A 110 -1.12 -4.15 7.74
C PHE A 110 -0.04 -4.73 8.64
N TYR A 111 -0.04 -4.27 9.87
CA TYR A 111 0.85 -4.75 10.92
C TYR A 111 0.04 -5.16 12.13
N GLY A 112 0.35 -6.31 12.73
CA GLY A 112 -0.36 -6.79 13.90
C GLY A 112 0.34 -7.99 14.51
N TYR A 113 -0.14 -8.39 15.68
CA TYR A 113 0.31 -9.60 16.36
C TYR A 113 -0.42 -10.81 15.78
N ILE A 114 0.30 -11.90 15.62
CA ILE A 114 -0.28 -13.20 15.31
C ILE A 114 -0.64 -13.84 16.65
N ALA A 115 -1.91 -14.20 16.84
CA ALA A 115 -2.32 -14.92 18.03
C ALA A 115 -1.84 -16.39 17.93
N ASP A 116 -0.99 -16.79 18.83
CA ASP A 116 -0.41 -18.15 18.89
C ASP A 116 -1.16 -19.08 19.87
N GLY A 117 -2.31 -18.64 20.34
CA GLY A 117 -3.19 -19.40 21.22
C GLY A 117 -3.43 -18.73 22.57
N ILE A 118 -3.95 -19.50 23.51
CA ILE A 118 -4.22 -19.08 24.87
C ILE A 118 -3.05 -19.57 25.75
N ILE A 119 -2.52 -18.66 26.57
CA ILE A 119 -1.46 -18.99 27.54
C ILE A 119 -2.01 -20.05 28.50
N SER A 120 -1.39 -21.21 28.52
CA SER A 120 -1.71 -22.25 29.46
C SER A 120 -1.09 -21.96 30.85
N GLU A 121 -1.58 -22.62 31.89
CA GLU A 121 -1.02 -22.48 33.26
C GLU A 121 0.48 -22.86 33.30
N LYS A 122 0.90 -23.81 32.47
CA LYS A 122 2.33 -24.17 32.32
C LYS A 122 3.15 -23.08 31.70
N ASP A 123 2.62 -22.42 30.67
CA ASP A 123 3.32 -21.31 29.99
C ASP A 123 3.44 -20.11 30.91
N TYR A 124 2.41 -19.81 31.71
CA TYR A 124 2.43 -18.77 32.72
C TYR A 124 3.53 -19.03 33.77
N THR A 125 3.66 -20.26 34.23
CA THR A 125 4.68 -20.65 35.20
C THR A 125 6.09 -20.48 34.62
N ASN A 126 6.32 -20.85 33.37
CA ASN A 126 7.62 -20.69 32.69
C ASN A 126 8.01 -19.23 32.53
N ILE A 127 7.04 -18.34 32.16
CA ILE A 127 7.27 -16.90 32.02
C ILE A 127 7.66 -16.25 33.38
N MET A 128 7.06 -16.72 34.47
CA MET A 128 7.36 -16.21 35.81
C MET A 128 8.73 -16.66 36.32
N ILE A 129 9.17 -17.86 35.96
CA ILE A 129 10.51 -18.36 36.33
C ILE A 129 11.60 -17.59 35.59
N ASP A 130 11.39 -17.25 34.32
CA ASP A 130 12.38 -16.52 33.50
C ASP A 130 12.59 -15.05 33.97
N LYS A 131 11.64 -14.46 34.68
CA LYS A 131 11.74 -13.13 35.29
C LYS A 131 12.40 -13.12 36.66
N SER A 132 12.72 -14.26 37.24
CA SER A 132 13.31 -14.39 38.59
C SER A 132 14.83 -14.66 38.59
N ASN A 133 15.48 -14.63 37.42
CA ASN A 133 16.94 -14.75 37.26
C ASN A 133 17.56 -13.38 36.89
#